data_5f8492153fdab84f8c0f18967f1aee44
#
_entry.id   5f8492153fdab84f8c0f18967f1aee44
#
_cell.length_a   1.000
_cell.length_b   1.000
_cell.length_c   1.000
_cell.angle_alpha   90.00
_cell.angle_beta   90.00
_cell.angle_gamma   90.00
#
_symmetry.space_group_name_H-M   'P 1'
#
loop_
_entity.id
_entity.type
_entity.pdbx_description
1 polymer ?
#
loop_
_entity_poly.entity_id
_entity_poly.type
_entity_poly.pdbx_seq_one_letter_code
_entity_poly.pdbx_strand_id
1 'polypeptide(L)'
;MLLHTELFYLPVKIQKMLQEFNDIVVDDLRDKLPPKRSISHHIDFIPGASLPNKAAYQMSPKDNKEIRKQVQDLLDKGLIRESVSPCTVPTVLVPRKGEEW
;
A
#
# COMPACT_ATOMS: atom_id res chain seq x y z
N MET A 1 -2.66 -2.02 -12.80
CA MET A 1 -3.96 -1.77 -13.42
C MET A 1 -3.90 -2.06 -14.92
N LEU A 2 -4.99 -2.53 -15.50
CA LEU A 2 -5.04 -2.84 -16.92
C LEU A 2 -5.19 -1.55 -17.75
N LEU A 3 -4.33 -1.40 -18.76
CA LEU A 3 -4.46 -0.35 -19.74
C LEU A 3 -5.67 -0.63 -20.65
N HIS A 4 -6.25 0.42 -21.23
CA HIS A 4 -7.42 0.29 -22.11
C HIS A 4 -7.19 -0.68 -23.27
N THR A 5 -5.98 -0.72 -23.82
CA THR A 5 -5.58 -1.64 -24.89
C THR A 5 -5.51 -3.10 -24.44
N GLU A 6 -5.22 -3.36 -23.17
CA GLU A 6 -5.15 -4.73 -22.64
C GLU A 6 -6.53 -5.35 -22.45
N LEU A 7 -7.57 -4.55 -22.28
CA LEU A 7 -8.95 -5.03 -22.14
C LEU A 7 -9.44 -5.76 -23.38
N PHE A 8 -8.96 -5.41 -24.58
CA PHE A 8 -9.35 -6.05 -25.83
C PHE A 8 -8.87 -7.49 -25.96
N TYR A 9 -7.82 -7.87 -25.23
CA TYR A 9 -7.26 -9.24 -25.25
C TYR A 9 -7.89 -10.17 -24.22
N LEU A 10 -8.79 -9.65 -23.38
CA LEU A 10 -9.47 -10.43 -22.35
C LEU A 10 -10.71 -11.14 -22.92
N PRO A 11 -11.09 -12.31 -22.37
CA PRO A 11 -12.36 -12.95 -22.69
C PRO A 11 -13.53 -12.01 -22.48
N VAL A 12 -14.59 -12.15 -23.29
CA VAL A 12 -15.78 -11.28 -23.23
C VAL A 12 -16.42 -11.27 -21.85
N LYS A 13 -16.45 -12.40 -21.15
CA LYS A 13 -16.99 -12.48 -19.78
C LYS A 13 -16.21 -11.61 -18.80
N ILE A 14 -14.89 -11.56 -18.92
CA ILE A 14 -14.02 -10.73 -18.10
C ILE A 14 -14.22 -9.24 -18.44
N GLN A 15 -14.32 -8.91 -19.71
CA GLN A 15 -14.60 -7.54 -20.16
C GLN A 15 -15.92 -7.01 -19.59
N LYS A 16 -16.99 -7.82 -19.64
CA LYS A 16 -18.29 -7.45 -19.06
C LYS A 16 -18.20 -7.23 -17.55
N MET A 17 -17.49 -8.11 -16.84
CA MET A 17 -17.28 -7.99 -15.41
C MET A 17 -16.53 -6.70 -15.05
N LEU A 18 -15.47 -6.37 -15.78
CA LEU A 18 -14.71 -5.14 -15.58
C LEU A 18 -15.53 -3.88 -15.88
N GLN A 19 -16.42 -3.93 -16.88
CA GLN A 19 -17.31 -2.82 -17.16
C GLN A 19 -18.37 -2.63 -16.06
N GLU A 20 -18.92 -3.73 -15.52
CA GLU A 20 -19.91 -3.71 -14.45
C GLU A 20 -19.31 -3.17 -13.13
N PHE A 21 -18.07 -3.56 -12.82
CA PHE A 21 -17.38 -3.19 -11.58
C PHE A 21 -16.24 -2.18 -11.81
N ASN A 22 -16.35 -1.38 -12.84
CA ASN A 22 -15.30 -0.42 -13.20
C ASN A 22 -15.05 0.63 -12.11
N ASP A 23 -16.04 0.91 -11.25
CA ASP A 23 -15.93 1.83 -10.12
C ASP A 23 -14.95 1.37 -9.02
N ILE A 24 -14.66 0.07 -8.94
CA ILE A 24 -13.68 -0.49 -7.98
C ILE A 24 -12.25 -0.56 -8.54
N VAL A 25 -12.09 -0.40 -9.85
CA VAL A 25 -10.78 -0.42 -10.51
C VAL A 25 -10.32 1.02 -10.69
N VAL A 26 -9.35 1.43 -9.91
CA VAL A 26 -8.82 2.79 -9.90
C VAL A 26 -7.34 2.81 -10.30
N ASP A 27 -6.92 3.90 -10.92
CA ASP A 27 -5.53 4.08 -11.35
C ASP A 27 -4.60 4.34 -10.18
N ASP A 28 -5.10 5.03 -9.18
CA ASP A 28 -4.32 5.42 -8.02
C ASP A 28 -5.19 5.47 -6.76
N LEU A 29 -4.56 5.48 -5.61
CA LEU A 29 -5.25 5.59 -4.32
C LEU A 29 -5.88 6.97 -4.17
N ARG A 30 -7.01 7.01 -3.47
CA ARG A 30 -7.63 8.29 -3.09
C ARG A 30 -6.73 9.06 -2.12
N ASP A 31 -6.82 10.37 -2.19
CA ASP A 31 -5.99 11.29 -1.38
C ASP A 31 -6.47 11.40 0.08
N LYS A 32 -7.20 10.45 0.58
CA LYS A 32 -7.69 10.43 1.96
C LYS A 32 -8.05 9.04 2.42
N LEU A 33 -8.05 8.86 3.72
CA LEU A 33 -8.52 7.61 4.32
C LEU A 33 -10.05 7.47 4.17
N PRO A 34 -10.55 6.23 4.13
CA PRO A 34 -11.99 5.98 4.16
C PRO A 34 -12.63 6.56 5.42
N PRO A 35 -13.92 6.92 5.38
CA PRO A 35 -14.62 7.37 6.57
C PRO A 35 -14.67 6.27 7.62
N LYS A 36 -14.61 6.67 8.89
CA LYS A 36 -14.75 5.71 10.00
C LYS A 36 -16.14 5.09 9.98
N ARG A 37 -16.18 3.78 10.18
CA ARG A 37 -17.43 3.04 10.35
C ARG A 37 -17.83 2.99 11.81
N SER A 38 -19.08 2.64 12.09
CA SER A 38 -19.57 2.40 13.45
C SER A 38 -18.89 1.21 14.12
N ILE A 39 -18.45 0.24 13.32
CA ILE A 39 -17.72 -0.93 13.76
C ILE A 39 -16.29 -0.83 13.26
N SER A 40 -15.33 -0.96 14.19
CA SER A 40 -13.90 -0.98 13.87
C SER A 40 -13.25 -2.21 14.47
N HIS A 41 -12.21 -2.71 13.80
CA HIS A 41 -11.42 -3.81 14.33
C HIS A 41 -10.54 -3.34 15.49
N HIS A 42 -10.45 -4.16 16.51
CA HIS A 42 -9.58 -3.95 17.64
C HIS A 42 -8.70 -5.19 17.85
N ILE A 43 -7.41 -4.99 18.01
CA ILE A 43 -6.46 -6.06 18.25
C ILE A 43 -5.79 -5.85 19.59
N ASP A 44 -6.05 -6.76 20.53
CA ASP A 44 -5.39 -6.77 21.82
C ASP A 44 -4.25 -7.79 21.82
N PHE A 45 -3.17 -7.43 22.50
CA PHE A 45 -2.06 -8.36 22.72
C PHE A 45 -2.36 -9.23 23.93
N ILE A 46 -1.87 -10.46 23.91
CA ILE A 46 -1.91 -11.33 25.09
C ILE A 46 -1.02 -10.72 26.20
N PRO A 47 -1.36 -10.92 27.48
CA PRO A 47 -0.53 -10.44 28.58
C PRO A 47 0.91 -10.92 28.45
N GLY A 48 1.87 -10.03 28.66
CA GLY A 48 3.28 -10.34 28.53
C GLY A 48 3.82 -10.39 27.10
N ALA A 49 3.02 -10.06 26.09
CA ALA A 49 3.48 -10.00 24.71
C ALA A 49 4.60 -8.98 24.55
N SER A 50 5.66 -9.38 23.84
CA SER A 50 6.78 -8.52 23.50
C SER A 50 6.54 -7.87 22.14
N LEU A 51 6.57 -6.54 22.10
CA LEU A 51 6.45 -5.79 20.84
C LEU A 51 7.79 -5.72 20.13
N PRO A 52 7.84 -5.95 18.80
CA PRO A 52 9.07 -5.77 18.06
C PRO A 52 9.50 -4.30 18.04
N ASN A 53 10.79 -4.07 18.24
CA ASN A 53 11.41 -2.75 18.09
C ASN A 53 12.73 -2.96 17.35
N LYS A 54 12.64 -3.16 16.05
CA LYS A 54 13.77 -3.48 15.19
C LYS A 54 14.25 -2.25 14.45
N ALA A 55 15.56 -2.12 14.32
CA ALA A 55 16.18 -1.06 13.53
C ALA A 55 15.91 -1.26 12.04
N ALA A 56 15.94 -0.16 11.30
CA ALA A 56 15.81 -0.21 9.85
C ALA A 56 16.99 -0.97 9.21
N TYR A 57 16.73 -1.67 8.12
CA TYR A 57 17.79 -2.26 7.32
C TYR A 57 18.65 -1.19 6.66
N GLN A 58 19.94 -1.48 6.52
CA GLN A 58 20.78 -0.69 5.65
C GLN A 58 20.40 -0.97 4.20
N MET A 59 20.17 0.08 3.45
CA MET A 59 19.76 0.00 2.06
C MET A 59 20.74 0.75 1.16
N SER A 60 20.75 0.38 -0.11
CA SER A 60 21.48 1.15 -1.10
C SER A 60 20.91 2.58 -1.19
N PRO A 61 21.73 3.57 -1.63
CA PRO A 61 21.21 4.93 -1.82
C PRO A 61 20.02 5.00 -2.78
N LYS A 62 19.98 4.14 -3.79
CA LYS A 62 18.88 4.03 -4.75
C LYS A 62 17.58 3.59 -4.06
N ASP A 63 17.66 2.53 -3.26
CA ASP A 63 16.50 1.99 -2.55
C ASP A 63 15.98 2.98 -1.51
N ASN A 64 16.90 3.62 -0.80
CA ASN A 64 16.54 4.62 0.21
C ASN A 64 15.80 5.81 -0.43
N LYS A 65 16.28 6.27 -1.60
CA LYS A 65 15.63 7.34 -2.35
C LYS A 65 14.21 6.95 -2.77
N GLU A 66 14.02 5.72 -3.23
CA GLU A 66 12.71 5.21 -3.65
C GLU A 66 11.75 5.11 -2.45
N ILE A 67 12.19 4.58 -1.31
CA ILE A 67 11.38 4.52 -0.10
C ILE A 67 10.95 5.92 0.36
N ARG A 68 11.87 6.87 0.38
CA ARG A 68 11.55 8.25 0.74
C ARG A 68 10.51 8.86 -0.17
N LYS A 69 10.61 8.58 -1.48
CA LYS A 69 9.63 9.03 -2.46
C LYS A 69 8.25 8.45 -2.19
N GLN A 70 8.16 7.15 -1.98
CA GLN A 70 6.89 6.47 -1.69
C GLN A 70 6.27 6.93 -0.37
N VAL A 71 7.08 7.08 0.67
CA VAL A 71 6.61 7.59 1.98
C VAL A 71 6.10 9.01 1.85
N GLN A 72 6.81 9.87 1.11
CA GLN A 72 6.38 11.25 0.89
C GLN A 72 5.04 11.31 0.13
N ASP A 73 4.88 10.49 -0.89
CA ASP A 73 3.63 10.38 -1.64
C ASP A 73 2.44 9.98 -0.74
N LEU A 74 2.64 9.00 0.13
CA LEU A 74 1.61 8.57 1.08
C LEU A 74 1.31 9.63 2.15
N LEU A 75 2.31 10.38 2.59
CA LEU A 75 2.11 11.51 3.51
C LEU A 75 1.32 12.64 2.84
N ASP A 76 1.66 12.97 1.60
CA ASP A 76 0.98 14.02 0.82
C ASP A 76 -0.49 13.66 0.57
N LYS A 77 -0.80 12.39 0.38
CA LYS A 77 -2.16 11.88 0.24
C LYS A 77 -2.92 11.75 1.56
N GLY A 78 -2.25 11.95 2.70
CA GLY A 78 -2.86 11.83 4.01
C GLY A 78 -3.21 10.40 4.42
N LEU A 79 -2.59 9.41 3.78
CA LEU A 79 -2.84 7.99 4.07
C LEU A 79 -2.03 7.46 5.24
N ILE A 80 -0.93 8.12 5.56
CA ILE A 80 -0.07 7.80 6.70
C ILE A 80 0.25 9.07 7.49
N ARG A 81 0.75 8.88 8.71
CA ARG A 81 1.25 9.96 9.56
C ARG A 81 2.44 9.48 10.38
N GLU A 82 3.24 10.38 10.86
CA GLU A 82 4.30 10.06 11.80
C GLU A 82 3.72 9.48 13.09
N SER A 83 4.43 8.54 13.67
CA SER A 83 4.04 7.86 14.90
C SER A 83 5.24 7.72 15.82
N VAL A 84 4.98 7.82 17.11
CA VAL A 84 5.97 7.56 18.17
C VAL A 84 5.75 6.18 18.81
N SER A 85 5.16 5.26 18.08
CA SER A 85 4.92 3.91 18.56
C SER A 85 6.23 3.22 18.96
N PRO A 86 6.27 2.50 20.08
CA PRO A 86 7.43 1.69 20.46
C PRO A 86 7.57 0.43 19.60
N CYS A 87 6.53 0.10 18.82
CA CYS A 87 6.54 -1.07 17.93
C CYS A 87 7.06 -0.65 16.55
N THR A 88 8.23 -1.14 16.18
CA THR A 88 8.83 -0.85 14.89
C THR A 88 9.33 -2.11 14.21
N VAL A 89 9.16 -2.15 12.89
CA VAL A 89 9.67 -3.21 12.02
C VAL A 89 10.36 -2.59 10.81
N PRO A 90 11.40 -3.23 10.28
CA PRO A 90 12.09 -2.70 9.10
C PRO A 90 11.21 -2.80 7.86
N THR A 91 11.30 -1.78 7.02
CA THR A 91 10.65 -1.77 5.70
C THR A 91 11.53 -2.51 4.70
N VAL A 92 10.92 -3.33 3.88
CA VAL A 92 11.59 -4.07 2.81
C VAL A 92 11.07 -3.59 1.46
N LEU A 93 11.98 -3.30 0.56
CA LEU A 93 11.67 -2.89 -0.80
C LEU A 93 11.99 -4.05 -1.75
N VAL A 94 10.99 -4.52 -2.46
CA VAL A 94 11.13 -5.62 -3.43
C VAL A 94 10.77 -5.10 -4.81
N PRO A 95 11.72 -5.15 -5.78
CA PRO A 95 11.44 -4.72 -7.13
C PRO A 95 10.42 -5.67 -7.79
N ARG A 96 9.57 -5.09 -8.62
CA ARG A 96 8.67 -5.86 -9.48
C ARG A 96 9.44 -6.44 -10.66
N LYS A 97 8.83 -7.41 -11.33
CA LYS A 97 9.33 -7.92 -12.61
C LYS A 97 9.48 -6.76 -13.60
N GLY A 98 10.68 -6.57 -14.16
CA GLY A 98 10.99 -5.42 -15.01
C GLY A 98 11.64 -4.23 -14.27
N GLU A 99 12.14 -4.43 -13.04
CA GLU A 99 12.81 -3.40 -12.20
C GLU A 99 11.92 -2.21 -11.81
N GLU A 100 10.61 -2.36 -11.91
CA GLU A 100 9.66 -1.37 -11.39
C GLU A 100 9.39 -1.59 -9.89
N TRP A 101 9.09 -0.50 -9.22
CA TRP A 101 8.75 -0.50 -7.79
C TRP A 101 7.24 -0.49 -7.53
#